data_7f219707f37acf3226d3114ec0eb5866
#
_entry.id   7f219707f37acf3226d3114ec0eb5866
#
_cell.length_a   1.000
_cell.length_b   1.000
_cell.length_c   1.000
_cell.angle_alpha   90.00
_cell.angle_beta   90.00
_cell.angle_gamma   90.00
#
_symmetry.space_group_name_H-M   'P 1'
#
loop_
_entity.id
_entity.type
_entity.pdbx_description
1 polymer ?
#
loop_
_entity_poly.entity_id
_entity_poly.type
_entity_poly.pdbx_seq_one_letter_code
_entity_poly.pdbx_strand_id
1 'polypeptide(L)'
;MDPRCFVEDLVTEQDGYGVAQSVILGAGLDTFAQRRPEIASRLRVFEVDRPGPQVWKRQRLIDLGFGIPEWLRFVPVDFEASQPTVAGQSWRDALADAGFDANQPAIVASTGVSMYLTRDANMATLREIAALAPGTTLAMTFILPVELAPPKERAGIEVSAKGARASGTPFVSFFTPSEILAIAGEAGFSRVQHVSADDLAQRYFADRTDGLRPPPNGEETLVATV
;
A
#
# COMPACT_ATOMS: atom_id res chain seq x y z
N MET A 1 -3.50 -13.04 -9.33
CA MET A 1 -3.02 -12.99 -7.94
C MET A 1 -3.03 -11.55 -7.53
N ASP A 2 -3.47 -11.28 -6.36
CA ASP A 2 -3.51 -9.93 -5.81
C ASP A 2 -2.06 -9.47 -5.55
N PRO A 3 -1.64 -8.26 -5.92
CA PRO A 3 -0.33 -7.68 -5.57
C PRO A 3 0.03 -7.82 -4.09
N ARG A 4 -0.97 -7.99 -3.25
CA ARG A 4 -0.81 -8.24 -1.80
C ARG A 4 0.05 -9.45 -1.48
N CYS A 5 0.03 -10.52 -2.28
CA CYS A 5 0.90 -11.68 -2.03
C CYS A 5 2.38 -11.30 -2.13
N PHE A 6 2.73 -10.47 -3.11
CA PHE A 6 4.09 -9.96 -3.26
C PHE A 6 4.48 -9.05 -2.09
N VAL A 7 3.57 -8.19 -1.65
CA VAL A 7 3.78 -7.34 -0.47
C VAL A 7 3.97 -8.18 0.80
N GLU A 8 3.19 -9.26 0.98
CA GLU A 8 3.34 -10.18 2.12
C GLU A 8 4.68 -10.93 2.09
N ASP A 9 5.17 -11.30 0.90
CA ASP A 9 6.51 -11.87 0.76
C ASP A 9 7.58 -10.86 1.18
N LEU A 10 7.46 -9.59 0.74
CA LEU A 10 8.37 -8.53 1.16
C LEU A 10 8.30 -8.28 2.68
N VAL A 11 7.12 -8.29 3.28
CA VAL A 11 6.97 -8.16 4.75
C VAL A 11 7.70 -9.32 5.44
N THR A 12 7.53 -10.55 4.94
CA THR A 12 8.19 -11.74 5.49
C THR A 12 9.71 -11.66 5.36
N GLU A 13 10.20 -11.19 4.22
CA GLU A 13 11.62 -10.99 3.96
C GLU A 13 12.22 -9.93 4.90
N GLN A 14 11.55 -8.78 5.05
CA GLN A 14 11.99 -7.69 5.92
C GLN A 14 11.96 -8.09 7.42
N ASP A 15 10.95 -8.84 7.86
CA ASP A 15 10.92 -9.44 9.19
C ASP A 15 12.15 -10.34 9.40
N GLY A 16 12.54 -11.12 8.40
CA GLY A 16 13.77 -11.93 8.41
C GLY A 16 15.06 -11.11 8.54
N TYR A 17 15.08 -9.87 8.10
CA TYR A 17 16.19 -8.93 8.29
C TYR A 17 16.11 -8.12 9.59
N GLY A 18 15.12 -8.38 10.44
CA GLY A 18 14.96 -7.74 11.74
C GLY A 18 14.17 -6.44 11.71
N VAL A 19 13.47 -6.13 10.62
CA VAL A 19 12.51 -5.01 10.60
C VAL A 19 11.33 -5.36 11.49
N ALA A 20 11.05 -4.52 12.48
CA ALA A 20 10.05 -4.78 13.52
C ALA A 20 8.78 -3.93 13.39
N GLN A 21 8.63 -3.18 12.31
CA GLN A 21 7.51 -2.28 12.09
C GLN A 21 6.96 -2.42 10.68
N SER A 22 5.63 -2.51 10.56
CA SER A 22 4.92 -2.54 9.28
C SER A 22 3.83 -1.46 9.27
N VAL A 23 3.78 -0.66 8.21
CA VAL A 23 2.76 0.38 8.01
C VAL A 23 1.96 0.03 6.77
N ILE A 24 0.64 -0.05 6.88
CA ILE A 24 -0.27 -0.29 5.77
C ILE A 24 -1.07 0.99 5.52
N LEU A 25 -0.71 1.72 4.47
CA LEU A 25 -1.36 2.96 4.07
C LEU A 25 -2.61 2.64 3.25
N GLY A 26 -3.74 3.25 3.60
CA GLY A 26 -5.03 2.94 2.99
C GLY A 26 -5.45 1.51 3.28
N ALA A 27 -5.34 1.08 4.52
CA ALA A 27 -5.51 -0.31 4.93
C ALA A 27 -6.89 -0.91 4.60
N GLY A 28 -7.94 -0.09 4.50
CA GLY A 28 -9.28 -0.55 4.10
C GLY A 28 -9.69 -1.83 4.80
N LEU A 29 -9.96 -2.84 4.00
CA LEU A 29 -10.31 -4.20 4.44
C LEU A 29 -9.10 -5.17 4.36
N ASP A 30 -7.88 -4.66 4.42
CA ASP A 30 -6.71 -5.52 4.50
C ASP A 30 -6.84 -6.51 5.67
N THR A 31 -6.39 -7.74 5.45
CA THR A 31 -6.51 -8.84 6.41
C THR A 31 -5.18 -9.52 6.73
N PHE A 32 -4.05 -8.89 6.36
CA PHE A 32 -2.72 -9.44 6.62
C PHE A 32 -2.55 -9.84 8.09
N ALA A 33 -2.89 -8.94 9.01
CA ALA A 33 -2.77 -9.15 10.43
C ALA A 33 -3.57 -10.38 10.95
N GLN A 34 -4.71 -10.67 10.33
CA GLN A 34 -5.57 -11.80 10.69
C GLN A 34 -5.21 -13.10 9.97
N ARG A 35 -4.69 -13.02 8.73
CA ARG A 35 -4.31 -14.19 7.94
C ARG A 35 -2.90 -14.71 8.24
N ARG A 36 -2.02 -13.81 8.64
CA ARG A 36 -0.61 -14.12 8.92
C ARG A 36 -0.21 -13.70 10.34
N PRO A 37 -0.98 -14.13 11.38
CA PRO A 37 -0.71 -13.71 12.76
C PRO A 37 0.68 -14.16 13.25
N GLU A 38 1.25 -15.23 12.68
CA GLU A 38 2.58 -15.71 13.00
C GLU A 38 3.71 -14.77 12.57
N ILE A 39 3.47 -13.90 11.58
CA ILE A 39 4.39 -12.84 11.16
C ILE A 39 4.00 -11.53 11.83
N ALA A 40 2.73 -11.15 11.73
CA ALA A 40 2.22 -9.87 12.21
C ALA A 40 2.46 -9.68 13.73
N SER A 41 2.41 -10.74 14.52
CA SER A 41 2.66 -10.66 15.98
C SER A 41 4.13 -10.39 16.35
N ARG A 42 5.07 -10.56 15.41
CA ARG A 42 6.48 -10.17 15.60
C ARG A 42 6.74 -8.72 15.23
N LEU A 43 5.80 -8.10 14.55
CA LEU A 43 5.84 -6.72 14.10
C LEU A 43 4.93 -5.85 14.95
N ARG A 44 5.18 -4.55 14.98
CA ARG A 44 4.16 -3.54 15.27
C ARG A 44 3.51 -3.15 13.94
N VAL A 45 2.24 -3.52 13.77
CA VAL A 45 1.49 -3.27 12.54
C VAL A 45 0.63 -2.02 12.72
N PHE A 46 0.83 -1.03 11.86
CA PHE A 46 0.08 0.22 11.85
C PHE A 46 -0.80 0.25 10.60
N GLU A 47 -2.11 0.19 10.79
CA GLU A 47 -3.08 0.37 9.73
C GLU A 47 -3.51 1.83 9.68
N VAL A 48 -3.14 2.51 8.60
CA VAL A 48 -3.44 3.92 8.37
C VAL A 48 -4.57 4.02 7.37
N ASP A 49 -5.69 4.65 7.73
CA ASP A 49 -6.84 4.87 6.85
C ASP A 49 -7.73 5.98 7.41
N ARG A 50 -8.72 6.40 6.63
CA ARG A 50 -9.73 7.36 7.08
C ARG A 50 -10.50 6.82 8.30
N PRO A 51 -10.94 7.71 9.20
CA PRO A 51 -11.62 7.33 10.46
C PRO A 51 -12.83 6.42 10.24
N GLY A 52 -13.68 6.71 9.25
CA GLY A 52 -14.90 5.94 9.00
C GLY A 52 -14.67 4.45 8.72
N PRO A 53 -13.89 4.10 7.69
CA PRO A 53 -13.50 2.72 7.40
C PRO A 53 -12.88 2.00 8.59
N GLN A 54 -12.02 2.68 9.36
CA GLN A 54 -11.36 2.08 10.52
C GLN A 54 -12.33 1.74 11.65
N VAL A 55 -13.28 2.62 11.97
CA VAL A 55 -14.32 2.34 12.98
C VAL A 55 -15.10 1.09 12.59
N TRP A 56 -15.52 1.00 11.33
CA TRP A 56 -16.25 -0.16 10.82
C TRP A 56 -15.41 -1.44 10.91
N LYS A 57 -14.15 -1.40 10.46
CA LYS A 57 -13.23 -2.55 10.48
C LYS A 57 -12.98 -3.04 11.91
N ARG A 58 -12.70 -2.13 12.85
CA ARG A 58 -12.51 -2.47 14.26
C ARG A 58 -13.70 -3.23 14.83
N GLN A 59 -14.90 -2.71 14.61
CA GLN A 59 -16.12 -3.36 15.08
C GLN A 59 -16.26 -4.75 14.43
N ARG A 60 -16.01 -4.86 13.14
CA ARG A 60 -16.11 -6.14 12.42
C ARG A 60 -15.13 -7.19 12.93
N LEU A 61 -13.90 -6.80 13.26
CA LEU A 61 -12.91 -7.70 13.84
C LEU A 61 -13.35 -8.22 15.24
N ILE A 62 -13.93 -7.35 16.04
CA ILE A 62 -14.47 -7.73 17.35
C ILE A 62 -15.65 -8.70 17.16
N ASP A 63 -16.61 -8.38 16.31
CA ASP A 63 -17.81 -9.21 16.05
C ASP A 63 -17.46 -10.61 15.52
N LEU A 64 -16.35 -10.72 14.78
CA LEU A 64 -15.85 -11.99 14.25
C LEU A 64 -14.93 -12.75 15.23
N GLY A 65 -14.69 -12.20 16.42
CA GLY A 65 -13.89 -12.86 17.47
C GLY A 65 -12.38 -12.73 17.30
N PHE A 66 -11.88 -11.95 16.32
CA PHE A 66 -10.43 -11.70 16.18
C PHE A 66 -9.89 -10.78 17.27
N GLY A 67 -10.72 -9.86 17.78
CA GLY A 67 -10.27 -8.81 18.69
C GLY A 67 -9.30 -7.83 18.04
N ILE A 68 -8.67 -6.99 18.86
CA ILE A 68 -7.61 -6.05 18.43
C ILE A 68 -6.39 -6.33 19.30
N PRO A 69 -5.42 -7.10 18.82
CA PRO A 69 -4.22 -7.40 19.58
C PRO A 69 -3.34 -6.16 19.76
N GLU A 70 -2.49 -6.16 20.81
CA GLU A 70 -1.67 -4.99 21.16
C GLU A 70 -0.65 -4.58 20.07
N TRP A 71 -0.23 -5.51 19.25
CA TRP A 71 0.69 -5.23 18.14
C TRP A 71 0.01 -4.63 16.89
N LEU A 72 -1.34 -4.59 16.85
CA LEU A 72 -2.12 -3.96 15.78
C LEU A 72 -2.62 -2.58 16.23
N ARG A 73 -2.23 -1.54 15.50
CA ARG A 73 -2.59 -0.14 15.75
C ARG A 73 -3.39 0.42 14.58
N PHE A 74 -4.51 1.05 14.87
CA PHE A 74 -5.29 1.81 13.89
C PHE A 74 -4.94 3.28 14.01
N VAL A 75 -4.53 3.88 12.89
CA VAL A 75 -4.09 5.27 12.80
C VAL A 75 -5.03 6.02 11.85
N PRO A 76 -5.99 6.81 12.37
CA PRO A 76 -6.96 7.50 11.53
C PRO A 76 -6.33 8.72 10.84
N VAL A 77 -6.21 8.69 9.50
CA VAL A 77 -5.66 9.75 8.66
C VAL A 77 -6.43 9.86 7.35
N ASP A 78 -6.61 11.06 6.85
CA ASP A 78 -7.08 11.33 5.48
C ASP A 78 -5.93 11.92 4.64
N PHE A 79 -5.44 11.17 3.66
CA PHE A 79 -4.32 11.57 2.79
C PHE A 79 -4.67 12.69 1.81
N GLU A 80 -5.97 12.92 1.52
CA GLU A 80 -6.44 14.00 0.65
C GLU A 80 -6.77 15.27 1.42
N ALA A 81 -6.73 15.25 2.73
CA ALA A 81 -6.94 16.45 3.51
C ALA A 81 -5.81 17.46 3.22
N SER A 82 -6.12 18.47 2.41
CA SER A 82 -5.22 19.59 2.06
C SER A 82 -4.81 20.44 3.28
N GLN A 83 -5.43 20.19 4.40
CA GLN A 83 -5.13 20.73 5.70
C GLN A 83 -4.73 19.60 6.62
N PRO A 84 -3.73 19.77 7.47
CA PRO A 84 -3.46 18.80 8.52
C PRO A 84 -4.77 18.43 9.23
N THR A 85 -5.00 17.14 9.43
CA THR A 85 -6.08 16.65 10.29
C THR A 85 -6.10 17.39 11.61
N VAL A 86 -7.18 17.30 12.38
CA VAL A 86 -7.39 18.03 13.63
C VAL A 86 -6.06 18.44 14.29
N ALA A 87 -5.71 19.75 14.28
CA ALA A 87 -4.52 20.36 14.88
C ALA A 87 -3.21 20.40 14.07
N GLY A 88 -3.21 20.24 12.74
CA GLY A 88 -1.97 20.47 11.97
C GLY A 88 -0.99 19.29 11.96
N GLN A 89 -1.40 18.11 12.37
CA GLN A 89 -0.57 16.91 12.41
C GLN A 89 -0.44 16.24 11.04
N SER A 90 0.78 15.90 10.65
CA SER A 90 1.03 15.00 9.53
C SER A 90 0.62 13.56 9.88
N TRP A 91 0.46 12.68 8.87
CA TRP A 91 0.21 11.27 9.16
C TRP A 91 1.41 10.62 9.90
N ARG A 92 2.62 11.15 9.76
CA ARG A 92 3.79 10.72 10.53
C ARG A 92 3.66 11.04 12.02
N ASP A 93 3.12 12.20 12.35
CA ASP A 93 2.86 12.56 13.75
C ASP A 93 1.82 11.61 14.36
N ALA A 94 0.76 11.31 13.60
CA ALA A 94 -0.25 10.34 14.02
C ALA A 94 0.33 8.91 14.20
N LEU A 95 1.28 8.50 13.35
CA LEU A 95 2.03 7.25 13.53
C LEU A 95 2.88 7.28 14.81
N ALA A 96 3.62 8.37 15.04
CA ALA A 96 4.45 8.54 16.23
C ALA A 96 3.62 8.46 17.52
N ASP A 97 2.46 9.12 17.55
CA ASP A 97 1.50 9.06 18.66
C ASP A 97 0.97 7.63 18.89
N ALA A 98 0.87 6.82 17.82
CA ALA A 98 0.50 5.42 17.89
C ALA A 98 1.67 4.49 18.31
N GLY A 99 2.87 5.04 18.51
CA GLY A 99 4.06 4.31 18.96
C GLY A 99 4.98 3.83 17.82
N PHE A 100 4.88 4.41 16.63
CA PHE A 100 5.85 4.19 15.55
C PHE A 100 7.19 4.85 15.87
N ASP A 101 8.29 4.15 15.66
CA ASP A 101 9.64 4.68 15.83
C ASP A 101 10.24 5.06 14.48
N ALA A 102 10.28 6.34 14.16
CA ALA A 102 10.81 6.86 12.90
C ALA A 102 12.34 6.69 12.76
N ASN A 103 13.06 6.29 13.82
CA ASN A 103 14.48 6.02 13.79
C ASN A 103 14.81 4.55 13.47
N GLN A 104 13.81 3.70 13.37
CA GLN A 104 13.94 2.29 12.99
C GLN A 104 13.39 2.05 11.60
N PRO A 105 13.99 1.15 10.79
CA PRO A 105 13.46 0.81 9.50
C PRO A 105 12.06 0.19 9.60
N ALA A 106 11.27 0.38 8.57
CA ALA A 106 9.92 -0.15 8.46
C ALA A 106 9.67 -0.74 7.07
N ILE A 107 8.70 -1.64 6.97
CA ILE A 107 8.07 -1.98 5.70
C ILE A 107 6.77 -1.18 5.56
N VAL A 108 6.64 -0.43 4.49
CA VAL A 108 5.45 0.38 4.19
C VAL A 108 4.75 -0.22 2.98
N ALA A 109 3.50 -0.59 3.14
CA ALA A 109 2.64 -1.10 2.07
C ALA A 109 1.57 -0.06 1.70
N SER A 110 1.38 0.21 0.41
CA SER A 110 0.33 1.08 -0.11
C SER A 110 -0.29 0.45 -1.36
N THR A 111 -1.23 -0.45 -1.17
CA THR A 111 -1.86 -1.22 -2.25
C THR A 111 -3.27 -0.74 -2.54
N GLY A 112 -3.56 -0.42 -3.81
CA GLY A 112 -4.88 0.05 -4.22
C GLY A 112 -5.22 1.45 -3.72
N VAL A 113 -4.24 2.34 -3.54
CA VAL A 113 -4.41 3.68 -2.93
C VAL A 113 -4.03 4.80 -3.90
N SER A 114 -2.88 4.72 -4.55
CA SER A 114 -2.29 5.81 -5.33
C SER A 114 -3.22 6.39 -6.40
N MET A 115 -4.07 5.54 -7.00
CA MET A 115 -5.01 5.95 -8.03
C MET A 115 -6.11 6.90 -7.52
N TYR A 116 -6.40 6.86 -6.23
CA TYR A 116 -7.41 7.73 -5.61
C TYR A 116 -6.84 9.06 -5.13
N LEU A 117 -5.53 9.18 -5.02
CA LEU A 117 -4.81 10.37 -4.56
C LEU A 117 -4.41 11.24 -5.75
N THR A 118 -4.42 12.57 -5.57
CA THR A 118 -3.84 13.49 -6.54
C THR A 118 -2.34 13.24 -6.70
N ARG A 119 -1.73 13.72 -7.80
CA ARG A 119 -0.26 13.62 -7.99
C ARG A 119 0.50 14.29 -6.86
N ASP A 120 0.02 15.43 -6.37
CA ASP A 120 0.63 16.17 -5.27
C ASP A 120 0.54 15.40 -3.95
N ALA A 121 -0.61 14.76 -3.66
CA ALA A 121 -0.78 13.91 -2.48
C ALA A 121 0.11 12.66 -2.54
N ASN A 122 0.23 12.03 -3.72
CA ASN A 122 1.17 10.93 -3.94
C ASN A 122 2.62 11.37 -3.68
N MET A 123 3.05 12.51 -4.24
CA MET A 123 4.40 13.05 -4.02
C MET A 123 4.64 13.39 -2.54
N ALA A 124 3.66 14.00 -1.87
CA ALA A 124 3.76 14.29 -0.44
C ALA A 124 3.94 13.01 0.39
N THR A 125 3.12 11.99 0.12
CA THR A 125 3.23 10.69 0.79
C THR A 125 4.59 10.04 0.54
N LEU A 126 5.09 10.04 -0.70
CA LEU A 126 6.41 9.50 -1.03
C LEU A 126 7.53 10.21 -0.28
N ARG A 127 7.50 11.55 -0.19
CA ARG A 127 8.49 12.35 0.55
C ARG A 127 8.49 12.05 2.04
N GLU A 128 7.31 11.88 2.61
CA GLU A 128 7.21 11.55 4.04
C GLU A 128 7.76 10.14 4.33
N ILE A 129 7.57 9.17 3.43
CA ILE A 129 8.16 7.83 3.57
C ILE A 129 9.67 7.88 3.35
N ALA A 130 10.14 8.61 2.34
CA ALA A 130 11.57 8.77 2.06
C ALA A 130 12.34 9.47 3.20
N ALA A 131 11.64 10.15 4.10
CA ALA A 131 12.21 10.78 5.29
C ALA A 131 12.19 9.86 6.53
N LEU A 132 11.81 8.59 6.40
CA LEU A 132 11.93 7.58 7.46
C LEU A 132 13.37 7.05 7.55
N ALA A 133 13.62 6.16 8.52
CA ALA A 133 14.96 5.60 8.74
C ALA A 133 15.49 4.86 7.50
N PRO A 134 16.82 4.94 7.24
CA PRO A 134 17.47 4.15 6.21
C PRO A 134 17.17 2.66 6.34
N GLY A 135 16.96 1.99 5.20
CA GLY A 135 16.52 0.60 5.15
C GLY A 135 15.00 0.42 5.19
N THR A 136 14.22 1.50 5.35
CA THR A 136 12.77 1.44 5.16
C THR A 136 12.45 1.08 3.71
N THR A 137 11.58 0.12 3.51
CA THR A 137 11.14 -0.36 2.19
C THR A 137 9.66 -0.02 1.97
N LEU A 138 9.36 0.62 0.84
CA LEU A 138 8.00 0.86 0.35
C LEU A 138 7.65 -0.16 -0.74
N ALA A 139 6.46 -0.74 -0.65
CA ALA A 139 5.77 -1.41 -1.74
C ALA A 139 4.46 -0.69 -2.03
N MET A 140 4.34 -0.06 -3.19
CA MET A 140 3.18 0.74 -3.59
C MET A 140 2.66 0.28 -4.94
N THR A 141 1.35 0.05 -5.06
CA THR A 141 0.75 -0.21 -6.36
C THR A 141 0.28 1.08 -7.03
N PHE A 142 0.30 1.08 -8.36
CA PHE A 142 -0.18 2.16 -9.20
C PHE A 142 -0.88 1.60 -10.45
N ILE A 143 -1.74 2.38 -11.09
CA ILE A 143 -2.45 1.97 -12.31
C ILE A 143 -1.83 2.66 -13.52
N LEU A 144 -1.62 1.87 -14.58
CA LEU A 144 -1.18 2.37 -15.88
C LEU A 144 -2.25 3.24 -16.55
N PRO A 145 -1.85 4.27 -17.31
CA PRO A 145 -2.74 4.88 -18.31
C PRO A 145 -3.34 3.81 -19.22
N VAL A 146 -4.64 3.89 -19.50
CA VAL A 146 -5.36 2.86 -20.28
C VAL A 146 -4.71 2.61 -21.64
N GLU A 147 -4.17 3.66 -22.26
CA GLU A 147 -3.54 3.60 -23.57
C GLU A 147 -2.26 2.76 -23.58
N LEU A 148 -1.56 2.71 -22.44
CA LEU A 148 -0.30 1.97 -22.24
C LEU A 148 -0.53 0.56 -21.72
N ALA A 149 -1.70 0.28 -21.16
CA ALA A 149 -2.02 -1.05 -20.71
C ALA A 149 -2.14 -2.04 -21.87
N PRO A 150 -1.74 -3.31 -21.69
CA PRO A 150 -1.96 -4.35 -22.67
C PRO A 150 -3.42 -4.41 -23.10
N PRO A 151 -3.75 -4.63 -24.39
CA PRO A 151 -5.13 -4.61 -24.89
C PRO A 151 -6.11 -5.48 -24.09
N LYS A 152 -5.64 -6.63 -23.60
CA LYS A 152 -6.41 -7.56 -22.74
C LYS A 152 -6.82 -6.98 -21.38
N GLU A 153 -6.13 -5.93 -20.90
CA GLU A 153 -6.31 -5.33 -19.58
C GLU A 153 -7.15 -4.05 -19.62
N ARG A 154 -7.21 -3.39 -20.76
CA ARG A 154 -7.92 -2.10 -20.91
C ARG A 154 -9.35 -2.14 -20.44
N ALA A 155 -10.10 -3.18 -20.85
CA ALA A 155 -11.48 -3.35 -20.42
C ALA A 155 -11.62 -3.52 -18.88
N GLY A 156 -10.66 -4.18 -18.23
CA GLY A 156 -10.62 -4.34 -16.78
C GLY A 156 -10.40 -3.00 -16.07
N ILE A 157 -9.45 -2.19 -16.56
CA ILE A 157 -9.18 -0.84 -16.03
C ILE A 157 -10.41 0.06 -16.17
N GLU A 158 -11.05 0.07 -17.35
CA GLU A 158 -12.26 0.87 -17.62
C GLU A 158 -13.42 0.48 -16.70
N VAL A 159 -13.66 -0.82 -16.50
CA VAL A 159 -14.70 -1.32 -15.60
C VAL A 159 -14.41 -0.91 -14.16
N SER A 160 -13.17 -1.05 -13.70
CA SER A 160 -12.74 -0.65 -12.36
C SER A 160 -12.88 0.86 -12.15
N ALA A 161 -12.44 1.67 -13.12
CA ALA A 161 -12.57 3.13 -13.07
C ALA A 161 -14.03 3.59 -13.06
N LYS A 162 -14.90 2.91 -13.84
CA LYS A 162 -16.33 3.17 -13.84
C LYS A 162 -16.97 2.83 -12.49
N GLY A 163 -16.60 1.71 -11.89
CA GLY A 163 -17.05 1.29 -10.55
C GLY A 163 -16.62 2.29 -9.47
N ALA A 164 -15.36 2.70 -9.47
CA ALA A 164 -14.81 3.69 -8.56
C ALA A 164 -15.55 5.03 -8.66
N ARG A 165 -15.82 5.51 -9.89
CA ARG A 165 -16.60 6.74 -10.11
C ARG A 165 -18.04 6.61 -9.59
N ALA A 166 -18.68 5.48 -9.82
CA ALA A 166 -20.04 5.22 -9.34
C ALA A 166 -20.14 5.17 -7.81
N SER A 167 -19.05 4.77 -7.14
CA SER A 167 -18.92 4.76 -5.68
C SER A 167 -18.52 6.10 -5.07
N GLY A 168 -18.34 7.16 -5.88
CA GLY A 168 -17.94 8.47 -5.42
C GLY A 168 -16.43 8.62 -5.12
N THR A 169 -15.62 7.63 -5.50
CA THR A 169 -14.15 7.62 -5.32
C THR A 169 -13.45 7.38 -6.67
N PRO A 170 -13.49 8.34 -7.61
CA PRO A 170 -12.92 8.15 -8.95
C PRO A 170 -11.41 7.98 -8.90
N PHE A 171 -10.85 7.27 -9.88
CA PHE A 171 -9.41 7.29 -10.12
C PHE A 171 -9.02 8.65 -10.66
N VAL A 172 -8.03 9.29 -10.05
CA VAL A 172 -7.56 10.64 -10.40
C VAL A 172 -6.08 10.65 -10.82
N SER A 173 -5.32 9.60 -10.48
CA SER A 173 -3.91 9.48 -10.87
C SER A 173 -3.63 8.16 -11.58
N PHE A 174 -2.90 8.28 -12.67
CA PHE A 174 -2.34 7.19 -13.46
C PHE A 174 -0.86 7.49 -13.68
N PHE A 175 -0.01 6.47 -13.66
CA PHE A 175 1.43 6.62 -13.83
C PHE A 175 1.96 5.62 -14.83
N THR A 176 2.89 6.06 -15.68
CA THR A 176 3.78 5.16 -16.39
C THR A 176 4.85 4.64 -15.44
N PRO A 177 5.48 3.48 -15.70
CA PRO A 177 6.61 3.01 -14.89
C PRO A 177 7.73 4.05 -14.76
N SER A 178 8.05 4.77 -15.84
CA SER A 178 9.07 5.82 -15.83
C SER A 178 8.69 7.02 -14.95
N GLU A 179 7.44 7.44 -14.99
CA GLU A 179 6.96 8.55 -14.13
C GLU A 179 7.01 8.17 -12.65
N ILE A 180 6.51 6.98 -12.28
CA ILE A 180 6.48 6.59 -10.86
C ILE A 180 7.89 6.40 -10.30
N LEU A 181 8.83 5.87 -11.08
CA LEU A 181 10.23 5.76 -10.70
C LEU A 181 10.88 7.14 -10.53
N ALA A 182 10.58 8.09 -11.45
CA ALA A 182 11.12 9.45 -11.39
C ALA A 182 10.63 10.18 -10.13
N ILE A 183 9.32 10.18 -9.85
CA ILE A 183 8.78 10.86 -8.67
C ILE A 183 9.24 10.22 -7.36
N ALA A 184 9.46 8.90 -7.31
CA ALA A 184 10.05 8.24 -6.15
C ALA A 184 11.52 8.65 -5.94
N GLY A 185 12.31 8.74 -7.02
CA GLY A 185 13.68 9.29 -6.96
C GLY A 185 13.70 10.75 -6.50
N GLU A 186 12.82 11.60 -7.03
CA GLU A 186 12.66 13.00 -6.62
C GLU A 186 12.19 13.14 -5.16
N ALA A 187 11.43 12.17 -4.66
CA ALA A 187 11.00 12.14 -3.27
C ALA A 187 12.14 11.83 -2.28
N GLY A 188 13.24 11.22 -2.74
CA GLY A 188 14.44 10.98 -1.93
C GLY A 188 14.76 9.51 -1.68
N PHE A 189 14.09 8.55 -2.33
CA PHE A 189 14.45 7.14 -2.21
C PHE A 189 15.79 6.85 -2.88
N SER A 190 16.65 6.08 -2.18
CA SER A 190 17.99 5.71 -2.66
C SER A 190 17.97 4.63 -3.74
N ARG A 191 16.95 3.77 -3.72
CA ARG A 191 16.71 2.71 -4.70
C ARG A 191 15.24 2.67 -5.07
N VAL A 192 14.95 2.55 -6.36
CA VAL A 192 13.60 2.42 -6.89
C VAL A 192 13.57 1.31 -7.94
N GLN A 193 12.54 0.50 -7.91
CA GLN A 193 12.34 -0.63 -8.81
C GLN A 193 10.86 -0.72 -9.21
N HIS A 194 10.63 -0.95 -10.49
CA HIS A 194 9.34 -1.32 -11.01
C HIS A 194 9.22 -2.85 -11.06
N VAL A 195 8.10 -3.38 -10.59
CA VAL A 195 7.72 -4.79 -10.70
C VAL A 195 6.42 -4.84 -11.47
N SER A 196 6.48 -5.37 -12.68
CA SER A 196 5.33 -5.43 -13.58
C SER A 196 4.34 -6.53 -13.19
N ALA A 197 3.12 -6.45 -13.70
CA ALA A 197 2.14 -7.53 -13.59
C ALA A 197 2.65 -8.84 -14.21
N ASP A 198 3.44 -8.75 -15.30
CA ASP A 198 4.04 -9.91 -15.95
C ASP A 198 5.15 -10.54 -15.07
N ASP A 199 5.98 -9.74 -14.39
CA ASP A 199 6.96 -10.25 -13.41
C ASP A 199 6.26 -11.01 -12.28
N LEU A 200 5.17 -10.48 -11.75
CA LEU A 200 4.37 -11.15 -10.73
C LEU A 200 3.70 -12.42 -11.27
N ALA A 201 3.22 -12.37 -12.51
CA ALA A 201 2.66 -13.55 -13.17
C ALA A 201 3.71 -14.65 -13.32
N GLN A 202 4.92 -14.31 -13.74
CA GLN A 202 6.03 -15.25 -13.84
C GLN A 202 6.41 -15.82 -12.46
N ARG A 203 6.54 -14.98 -11.44
CA ARG A 203 6.94 -15.38 -10.09
C ARG A 203 5.96 -16.37 -9.45
N TYR A 204 4.65 -16.18 -9.65
CA TYR A 204 3.64 -16.93 -8.88
C TYR A 204 2.80 -17.92 -9.70
N PHE A 205 2.88 -17.85 -11.04
CA PHE A 205 2.02 -18.66 -11.91
C PHE A 205 2.79 -19.46 -12.98
N ALA A 206 4.12 -19.33 -13.07
CA ALA A 206 4.91 -20.03 -14.11
C ALA A 206 4.69 -21.54 -14.09
N ASP A 207 4.67 -22.14 -12.90
CA ASP A 207 4.58 -23.59 -12.72
C ASP A 207 3.15 -24.12 -12.58
N ARG A 208 2.12 -23.25 -12.78
CA ARG A 208 0.72 -23.67 -12.66
C ARG A 208 0.22 -24.37 -13.90
N THR A 209 -0.33 -25.56 -13.70
CA THR A 209 -0.89 -26.40 -14.77
C THR A 209 -2.41 -26.24 -14.95
N ASP A 210 -3.08 -25.52 -14.02
CA ASP A 210 -4.53 -25.32 -14.04
C ASP A 210 -4.98 -24.12 -14.87
N GLY A 211 -4.04 -23.43 -15.54
CA GLY A 211 -4.34 -22.27 -16.40
C GLY A 211 -4.71 -20.99 -15.69
N LEU A 212 -4.70 -20.97 -14.34
CA LEU A 212 -4.98 -19.73 -13.59
C LEU A 212 -3.94 -18.66 -13.90
N ARG A 213 -4.39 -17.42 -14.06
CA ARG A 213 -3.57 -16.24 -14.32
C ARG A 213 -4.04 -15.08 -13.43
N PRO A 214 -3.18 -14.07 -13.18
CA PRO A 214 -3.62 -12.85 -12.51
C PRO A 214 -4.75 -12.18 -13.30
N PRO A 215 -5.71 -11.51 -12.63
CA PRO A 215 -6.69 -10.71 -13.32
C PRO A 215 -5.98 -9.54 -14.05
N PRO A 216 -6.36 -9.25 -15.31
CA PRO A 216 -5.82 -8.12 -16.04
C PRO A 216 -6.48 -6.83 -15.53
N ASN A 217 -5.80 -6.09 -14.67
CA ASN A 217 -6.32 -4.87 -14.04
C ASN A 217 -5.44 -3.63 -14.26
N GLY A 218 -4.29 -3.77 -14.95
CA GLY A 218 -3.35 -2.67 -15.20
C GLY A 218 -2.66 -2.14 -13.93
N GLU A 219 -2.74 -2.86 -12.83
CA GLU A 219 -2.09 -2.50 -11.58
C GLU A 219 -0.67 -3.08 -11.56
N GLU A 220 0.30 -2.21 -11.33
CA GLU A 220 1.71 -2.54 -11.24
C GLU A 220 2.31 -2.04 -9.93
N THR A 221 3.54 -2.44 -9.62
CA THR A 221 4.13 -2.20 -8.30
C THR A 221 5.43 -1.41 -8.40
N LEU A 222 5.55 -0.38 -7.56
CA LEU A 222 6.78 0.29 -7.19
C LEU A 222 7.32 -0.35 -5.91
N VAL A 223 8.60 -0.74 -5.91
CA VAL A 223 9.37 -1.04 -4.69
C VAL A 223 10.44 0.03 -4.55
N ALA A 224 10.52 0.66 -3.39
CA ALA A 224 11.49 1.72 -3.15
C ALA A 224 12.13 1.56 -1.77
N THR A 225 13.41 1.93 -1.63
CA THR A 225 14.16 1.84 -0.36
C THR A 225 14.75 3.19 -0.01
N VAL A 226 14.65 3.58 1.24
CA VAL A 226 15.24 4.80 1.82
C VAL A 226 16.73 4.64 2.04
#